data_81d7ec527236b3ddb86d0ac62a3217d6
#
_entry.id   81d7ec527236b3ddb86d0ac62a3217d6
#
_cell.length_a   1.000
_cell.length_b   1.000
_cell.length_c   1.000
_cell.angle_alpha   90.00
_cell.angle_beta   90.00
_cell.angle_gamma   90.00
#
_symmetry.space_group_name_H-M   'P 1'
#
loop_
_entity.id
_entity.type
_entity.pdbx_description
1 polymer ?
#
loop_
_entity_poly.entity_id
_entity_poly.type
_entity_poly.pdbx_seq_one_letter_code
_entity_poly.pdbx_strand_id
1 'polypeptide(L)'
;DGVRRYRRALIGLPRKAGKTELAAALALYLMLADGERSAAIYCAAASEDQADMVFEAARRMCELDGAPLAELVTVESTRLTNKADPYSFIQRLTSKGRTKHGLNIHGVILDELHAWLAGEGDELWAALNTGSAARRQPMQIAITTAGLDLEESRCGQMYLLGRAIERG
;
A
#
# COMPACT_ATOMS: atom_id res chain seq x y z
N ASP A 1 -1.66 9.21 23.26
CA ASP A 1 -2.77 9.66 22.39
C ASP A 1 -3.17 8.66 21.30
N GLY A 2 -2.48 7.52 21.14
CA GLY A 2 -2.84 6.43 20.22
C GLY A 2 -2.83 6.79 18.73
N VAL A 3 -2.10 7.83 18.32
CA VAL A 3 -1.95 8.24 16.92
C VAL A 3 -0.54 7.92 16.44
N ARG A 4 -0.42 7.42 15.20
CA ARG A 4 0.87 7.15 14.58
C ARG A 4 1.75 8.40 14.55
N ARG A 5 3.00 8.24 14.96
CA ARG A 5 4.03 9.28 14.82
C ARG A 5 4.40 9.47 13.34
N TYR A 6 4.49 8.39 12.58
CA TYR A 6 4.83 8.40 11.17
C TYR A 6 3.68 7.82 10.34
N ARG A 7 3.37 8.47 9.23
CA ARG A 7 2.33 8.07 8.29
C ARG A 7 2.89 7.55 6.97
N ARG A 8 4.20 7.47 6.86
CA ARG A 8 4.93 6.95 5.70
C ARG A 8 6.05 6.05 6.16
N ALA A 9 6.23 4.94 5.45
CA ALA A 9 7.35 4.03 5.62
C ALA A 9 7.95 3.71 4.25
N LEU A 10 9.28 3.71 4.18
CA LEU A 10 10.04 3.20 3.05
C LEU A 10 10.82 1.98 3.51
N ILE A 11 10.54 0.83 2.89
CA ILE A 11 11.16 -0.45 3.22
C ILE A 11 12.02 -0.89 2.02
N GLY A 12 13.33 -0.80 2.19
CA GLY A 12 14.30 -1.26 1.20
C GLY A 12 14.74 -2.70 1.52
N LEU A 13 14.45 -3.65 0.62
CA LEU A 13 14.87 -5.04 0.76
C LEU A 13 15.48 -5.54 -0.54
N PRO A 14 16.48 -6.46 -0.49
CA PRO A 14 17.05 -7.03 -1.69
C PRO A 14 16.02 -7.87 -2.47
N ARG A 15 16.32 -8.15 -3.74
CA ARG A 15 15.53 -9.08 -4.54
C ARG A 15 15.45 -10.45 -3.85
N LYS A 16 14.30 -11.11 -3.98
CA LYS A 16 14.02 -12.45 -3.40
C LYS A 16 14.00 -12.49 -1.85
N ALA A 17 13.86 -11.34 -1.18
CA ALA A 17 13.77 -11.24 0.28
C ALA A 17 12.31 -11.23 0.81
N GLY A 18 11.33 -11.74 0.06
CA GLY A 18 9.94 -11.83 0.51
C GLY A 18 9.22 -10.48 0.59
N LYS A 19 9.60 -9.51 -0.27
CA LYS A 19 8.98 -8.16 -0.28
C LYS A 19 7.48 -8.20 -0.51
N THR A 20 7.05 -8.95 -1.51
CA THR A 20 5.65 -9.04 -1.91
C THR A 20 4.79 -9.65 -0.81
N GLU A 21 5.29 -10.70 -0.16
CA GLU A 21 4.63 -11.35 0.97
C GLU A 21 4.54 -10.40 2.18
N LEU A 22 5.62 -9.66 2.48
CA LEU A 22 5.60 -8.65 3.54
C LEU A 22 4.60 -7.54 3.22
N ALA A 23 4.57 -7.05 1.98
CA ALA A 23 3.62 -6.04 1.50
C ALA A 23 2.17 -6.51 1.66
N ALA A 24 1.88 -7.75 1.28
CA ALA A 24 0.57 -8.38 1.40
C ALA A 24 0.14 -8.52 2.88
N ALA A 25 1.05 -8.98 3.74
CA ALA A 25 0.78 -9.10 5.17
C ALA A 25 0.50 -7.74 5.82
N LEU A 26 1.23 -6.69 5.44
CA LEU A 26 0.99 -5.33 5.92
C LEU A 26 -0.36 -4.77 5.43
N ALA A 27 -0.75 -5.06 4.18
CA ALA A 27 -2.07 -4.69 3.67
C ALA A 27 -3.20 -5.37 4.48
N LEU A 28 -3.07 -6.67 4.73
CA LEU A 28 -4.02 -7.43 5.56
C LEU A 28 -4.08 -6.91 7.00
N TYR A 29 -2.94 -6.59 7.60
CA TYR A 29 -2.88 -5.99 8.93
C TYR A 29 -3.65 -4.66 8.98
N LEU A 30 -3.42 -3.76 8.03
CA LEU A 30 -4.10 -2.47 7.96
C LEU A 30 -5.62 -2.61 7.80
N MET A 31 -6.09 -3.65 7.10
CA MET A 31 -7.52 -3.91 6.91
C MET A 31 -8.17 -4.56 8.14
N LEU A 32 -7.48 -5.49 8.79
CA LEU A 32 -8.09 -6.39 9.79
C LEU A 32 -7.79 -5.98 11.24
N ALA A 33 -6.59 -5.43 11.51
CA ALA A 33 -6.07 -5.32 12.87
C ALA A 33 -5.64 -3.90 13.29
N ASP A 34 -5.65 -2.94 12.38
CA ASP A 34 -5.21 -1.57 12.66
C ASP A 34 -6.23 -0.71 13.43
N GLY A 35 -7.45 -1.23 13.61
CA GLY A 35 -8.50 -0.58 14.40
C GLY A 35 -9.23 0.57 13.69
N GLU A 36 -8.96 0.79 12.40
CA GLU A 36 -9.68 1.79 11.61
C GLU A 36 -10.96 1.21 11.02
N ARG A 37 -12.07 1.95 11.17
CA ARG A 37 -13.34 1.60 10.54
C ARG A 37 -13.35 1.98 9.06
N SER A 38 -14.01 1.14 8.25
CA SER A 38 -14.11 1.36 6.81
C SER A 38 -12.75 1.59 6.16
N ALA A 39 -11.77 0.77 6.53
CA ALA A 39 -10.39 0.88 6.11
C ALA A 39 -10.23 0.52 4.61
N ALA A 40 -10.14 1.51 3.75
CA ALA A 40 -9.86 1.31 2.34
C ALA A 40 -8.35 1.23 2.11
N ILE A 41 -7.88 0.05 1.72
CA ILE A 41 -6.47 -0.24 1.45
C ILE A 41 -6.29 -0.44 -0.06
N TYR A 42 -5.28 0.21 -0.63
CA TYR A 42 -4.99 0.09 -2.05
C TYR A 42 -3.58 -0.44 -2.28
N CYS A 43 -3.46 -1.40 -3.19
CA CYS A 43 -2.19 -1.85 -3.74
C CYS A 43 -1.96 -1.11 -5.05
N ALA A 44 -0.85 -0.39 -5.14
CA ALA A 44 -0.48 0.40 -6.31
C ALA A 44 0.99 0.14 -6.69
N ALA A 45 1.28 0.16 -7.99
CA ALA A 45 2.62 0.05 -8.53
C ALA A 45 2.73 0.87 -9.83
N ALA A 46 3.94 0.96 -10.37
CA ALA A 46 4.19 1.65 -11.64
C ALA A 46 3.44 0.99 -12.82
N SER A 47 3.24 -0.34 -12.77
CA SER A 47 2.45 -1.09 -13.74
C SER A 47 1.30 -1.85 -13.07
N GLU A 48 0.26 -2.18 -13.86
CA GLU A 48 -0.88 -2.96 -13.38
C GLU A 48 -0.44 -4.36 -12.92
N ASP A 49 0.43 -5.02 -13.68
CA ASP A 49 0.93 -6.36 -13.35
C ASP A 49 1.67 -6.39 -12.01
N GLN A 50 2.41 -5.34 -11.67
CA GLN A 50 3.09 -5.25 -10.37
C GLN A 50 2.13 -4.98 -9.21
N ALA A 51 1.09 -4.14 -9.42
CA ALA A 51 0.05 -3.93 -8.41
C ALA A 51 -0.71 -5.23 -8.11
N ASP A 52 -0.88 -6.08 -9.14
CA ASP A 52 -1.53 -7.38 -9.02
C ASP A 52 -0.71 -8.34 -8.15
N MET A 53 0.62 -8.29 -8.17
CA MET A 53 1.48 -9.21 -7.40
C MET A 53 1.20 -9.14 -5.89
N VAL A 54 1.10 -7.95 -5.32
CA VAL A 54 0.81 -7.77 -3.88
C VAL A 54 -0.60 -8.21 -3.55
N PHE A 55 -1.58 -7.82 -4.39
CA PHE A 55 -2.97 -8.22 -4.21
C PHE A 55 -3.13 -9.74 -4.26
N GLU A 56 -2.53 -10.40 -5.25
CA GLU A 56 -2.58 -11.85 -5.41
C GLU A 56 -1.85 -12.59 -4.27
N ALA A 57 -0.77 -12.03 -3.73
CA ALA A 57 -0.13 -12.59 -2.54
C ALA A 57 -1.06 -12.51 -1.32
N ALA A 58 -1.74 -11.38 -1.10
CA ALA A 58 -2.72 -11.22 -0.03
C ALA A 58 -3.91 -12.18 -0.22
N ARG A 59 -4.39 -12.34 -1.45
CA ARG A 59 -5.46 -13.29 -1.80
C ARG A 59 -5.07 -14.72 -1.44
N ARG A 60 -3.89 -15.17 -1.88
CA ARG A 60 -3.39 -16.52 -1.57
C ARG A 60 -3.27 -16.76 -0.06
N MET A 61 -2.84 -15.77 0.72
CA MET A 61 -2.80 -15.88 2.19
C MET A 61 -4.19 -16.12 2.80
N CYS A 62 -5.25 -15.55 2.18
CA CYS A 62 -6.62 -15.75 2.63
C CYS A 62 -7.22 -17.07 2.15
N GLU A 63 -6.73 -17.64 1.04
CA GLU A 63 -7.24 -18.87 0.43
C GLU A 63 -6.51 -20.14 0.90
N LEU A 64 -5.44 -20.03 1.69
CA LEU A 64 -4.73 -21.19 2.21
C LEU A 64 -5.64 -22.04 3.10
N ASP A 65 -5.67 -23.33 2.84
CA ASP A 65 -6.47 -24.31 3.60
C ASP A 65 -6.10 -24.26 5.09
N GLY A 66 -7.12 -24.11 5.95
CA GLY A 66 -6.95 -24.01 7.39
C GLY A 66 -6.35 -22.68 7.87
N ALA A 67 -6.14 -21.69 7.00
CA ALA A 67 -5.67 -20.37 7.42
C ALA A 67 -6.78 -19.62 8.19
N PRO A 68 -6.47 -19.04 9.36
CA PRO A 68 -7.44 -18.23 10.11
C PRO A 68 -8.01 -17.05 9.30
N LEU A 69 -7.26 -16.55 8.31
CA LEU A 69 -7.68 -15.47 7.43
C LEU A 69 -8.87 -15.84 6.53
N ALA A 70 -9.04 -17.11 6.17
CA ALA A 70 -10.18 -17.57 5.39
C ALA A 70 -11.52 -17.33 6.10
N GLU A 71 -11.53 -17.34 7.43
CA GLU A 71 -12.72 -17.03 8.22
C GLU A 71 -13.01 -15.54 8.33
N LEU A 72 -11.99 -14.69 8.18
CA LEU A 72 -12.07 -13.24 8.38
C LEU A 72 -12.30 -12.46 7.09
N VAL A 73 -11.94 -13.01 5.94
CA VAL A 73 -11.90 -12.30 4.66
C VAL A 73 -12.80 -12.95 3.63
N THR A 74 -13.61 -12.15 2.95
CA THR A 74 -14.30 -12.55 1.72
C THR A 74 -13.37 -12.24 0.54
N VAL A 75 -13.08 -13.27 -0.26
CA VAL A 75 -12.19 -13.19 -1.41
C VAL A 75 -12.98 -13.06 -2.69
N GLU A 76 -12.75 -11.98 -3.44
CA GLU A 76 -13.31 -11.72 -4.76
C GLU A 76 -12.16 -11.50 -5.75
N SER A 77 -12.45 -11.54 -7.04
CA SER A 77 -11.43 -11.41 -8.10
C SER A 77 -10.63 -10.10 -8.07
N THR A 78 -11.24 -9.02 -7.58
CA THR A 78 -10.64 -7.67 -7.59
C THR A 78 -10.58 -7.03 -6.22
N ARG A 79 -11.11 -7.69 -5.18
CA ARG A 79 -11.28 -7.12 -3.86
C ARG A 79 -11.20 -8.20 -2.78
N LEU A 80 -10.55 -7.88 -1.69
CA LEU A 80 -10.60 -8.64 -0.43
C LEU A 80 -11.38 -7.79 0.58
N THR A 81 -12.39 -8.37 1.22
CA THR A 81 -13.29 -7.63 2.10
C THR A 81 -13.28 -8.24 3.49
N ASN A 82 -13.14 -7.41 4.52
CA ASN A 82 -13.27 -7.85 5.91
C ASN A 82 -14.72 -8.23 6.21
N LYS A 83 -14.95 -9.48 6.63
CA LYS A 83 -16.32 -9.99 6.94
C LYS A 83 -16.96 -9.25 8.12
N ALA A 84 -16.16 -8.79 9.09
CA ALA A 84 -16.66 -8.05 10.24
C ALA A 84 -16.99 -6.59 9.94
N ASP A 85 -16.37 -5.99 8.91
CA ASP A 85 -16.64 -4.63 8.43
C ASP A 85 -16.58 -4.61 6.89
N PRO A 86 -17.71 -4.80 6.20
CA PRO A 86 -17.74 -4.88 4.73
C PRO A 86 -17.29 -3.60 3.98
N TYR A 87 -17.11 -2.50 4.70
CA TYR A 87 -16.55 -1.26 4.17
C TYR A 87 -15.02 -1.23 4.25
N SER A 88 -14.41 -2.15 5.02
CA SER A 88 -12.97 -2.35 5.07
C SER A 88 -12.54 -3.36 4.00
N PHE A 89 -11.60 -2.95 3.14
CA PHE A 89 -11.22 -3.76 1.99
C PHE A 89 -9.78 -3.50 1.53
N ILE A 90 -9.23 -4.47 0.79
CA ILE A 90 -8.03 -4.32 -0.04
C ILE A 90 -8.44 -4.38 -1.51
N GLN A 91 -7.95 -3.46 -2.30
CA GLN A 91 -8.20 -3.41 -3.74
C GLN A 91 -6.95 -2.95 -4.49
N ARG A 92 -6.73 -3.53 -5.68
CA ARG A 92 -5.71 -3.01 -6.58
C ARG A 92 -6.14 -1.70 -7.22
N LEU A 93 -5.21 -0.78 -7.38
CA LEU A 93 -5.42 0.48 -8.07
C LEU A 93 -4.85 0.38 -9.48
N THR A 94 -5.73 0.36 -10.47
CA THR A 94 -5.36 0.27 -11.87
C THR A 94 -5.28 1.66 -12.50
N SER A 95 -4.58 1.78 -13.63
CA SER A 95 -4.47 3.02 -14.41
C SER A 95 -5.85 3.62 -14.79
N LYS A 96 -6.83 2.77 -15.06
CA LYS A 96 -8.23 3.17 -15.31
C LYS A 96 -8.96 3.67 -14.07
N GLY A 97 -8.46 3.35 -12.87
CA GLY A 97 -8.99 3.85 -11.59
C GLY A 97 -8.47 5.24 -11.20
N ARG A 98 -7.53 5.82 -11.94
CA ARG A 98 -6.93 7.13 -11.66
C ARG A 98 -7.91 8.30 -11.64
N THR A 99 -9.01 8.20 -12.37
CA THR A 99 -10.01 9.27 -12.49
C THR A 99 -11.03 9.34 -11.35
N LYS A 100 -10.94 8.46 -10.37
CA LYS A 100 -11.84 8.49 -9.21
C LYS A 100 -11.37 9.53 -8.18
N HIS A 101 -11.73 10.77 -8.40
CA HIS A 101 -11.72 11.78 -7.34
C HIS A 101 -12.58 11.29 -6.16
N GLY A 102 -12.05 11.39 -4.94
CA GLY A 102 -12.80 11.04 -3.72
C GLY A 102 -12.39 9.71 -3.08
N LEU A 103 -11.18 9.21 -3.33
CA LEU A 103 -10.64 8.08 -2.58
C LEU A 103 -10.51 8.47 -1.09
N ASN A 104 -11.04 7.65 -0.20
CA ASN A 104 -10.88 7.82 1.25
C ASN A 104 -9.91 6.76 1.77
N ILE A 105 -8.63 6.97 1.54
CA ILE A 105 -7.54 6.00 1.71
C ILE A 105 -7.12 5.93 3.18
N HIS A 106 -7.23 4.73 3.78
CA HIS A 106 -6.61 4.44 5.06
C HIS A 106 -5.19 3.89 4.90
N GLY A 107 -4.98 3.00 3.94
CA GLY A 107 -3.69 2.43 3.64
C GLY A 107 -3.37 2.39 2.16
N VAL A 108 -2.11 2.59 1.80
CA VAL A 108 -1.62 2.31 0.47
C VAL A 108 -0.30 1.56 0.54
N ILE A 109 -0.22 0.49 -0.23
CA ILE A 109 1.01 -0.26 -0.45
C ILE A 109 1.52 0.10 -1.84
N LEU A 110 2.73 0.63 -1.89
CA LEU A 110 3.42 1.02 -3.12
C LEU A 110 4.53 0.01 -3.37
N ASP A 111 4.36 -0.83 -4.38
CA ASP A 111 5.40 -1.80 -4.73
C ASP A 111 6.34 -1.24 -5.79
N GLU A 112 7.61 -1.64 -5.69
CA GLU A 112 8.72 -1.25 -6.56
C GLU A 112 8.78 0.28 -6.80
N LEU A 113 8.76 1.06 -5.71
CA LEU A 113 8.72 2.53 -5.79
C LEU A 113 9.87 3.14 -6.61
N HIS A 114 10.99 2.42 -6.76
CA HIS A 114 12.10 2.87 -7.62
C HIS A 114 11.73 2.96 -9.11
N ALA A 115 10.68 2.23 -9.54
CA ALA A 115 10.18 2.27 -10.91
C ALA A 115 9.22 3.45 -11.17
N TRP A 116 8.88 4.23 -10.14
CA TRP A 116 8.01 5.40 -10.26
C TRP A 116 8.84 6.63 -10.62
N LEU A 117 8.98 6.88 -11.91
CA LEU A 117 9.69 8.04 -12.42
C LEU A 117 8.88 9.33 -12.22
N ALA A 118 9.57 10.45 -12.06
CA ALA A 118 8.94 11.77 -12.06
C ALA A 118 8.24 12.03 -13.39
N GLY A 119 7.00 12.55 -13.35
CA GLY A 119 6.17 12.77 -14.53
C GLY A 119 5.20 11.63 -14.81
N GLU A 120 5.66 10.38 -14.87
CA GLU A 120 4.79 9.21 -14.98
C GLU A 120 4.26 8.83 -13.59
N GLY A 121 2.96 8.86 -13.38
CA GLY A 121 2.35 8.53 -12.09
C GLY A 121 2.22 9.69 -11.11
N ASP A 122 2.58 10.92 -11.46
CA ASP A 122 2.41 12.09 -10.61
C ASP A 122 0.94 12.33 -10.23
N GLU A 123 0.02 12.10 -11.15
CA GLU A 123 -1.42 12.18 -10.88
C GLU A 123 -1.85 11.13 -9.86
N LEU A 124 -1.36 9.89 -10.01
CA LEU A 124 -1.65 8.82 -9.05
C LEU A 124 -1.04 9.13 -7.70
N TRP A 125 0.20 9.58 -7.67
CA TRP A 125 0.88 10.00 -6.43
C TRP A 125 0.13 11.13 -5.71
N ALA A 126 -0.31 12.14 -6.44
CA ALA A 126 -1.12 13.24 -5.91
C ALA A 126 -2.47 12.75 -5.38
N ALA A 127 -3.16 11.87 -6.13
CA ALA A 127 -4.42 11.28 -5.70
C ALA A 127 -4.28 10.43 -4.42
N LEU A 128 -3.20 9.67 -4.29
CA LEU A 128 -2.90 8.88 -3.10
C LEU A 128 -2.63 9.77 -1.88
N ASN A 129 -1.90 10.86 -2.05
CA ASN A 129 -1.60 11.80 -0.98
C ASN A 129 -2.86 12.58 -0.54
N THR A 130 -3.66 13.07 -1.48
CA THR A 130 -4.89 13.80 -1.17
C THR A 130 -5.99 12.90 -0.64
N GLY A 131 -6.12 11.67 -1.18
CA GLY A 131 -7.12 10.70 -0.74
C GLY A 131 -6.95 10.21 0.69
N SER A 132 -5.76 10.36 1.27
CA SER A 132 -5.47 10.00 2.66
C SER A 132 -5.70 11.14 3.66
N ALA A 133 -5.88 12.38 3.19
CA ALA A 133 -5.94 13.57 4.05
C ALA A 133 -7.14 13.59 5.02
N ALA A 134 -8.24 12.94 4.67
CA ALA A 134 -9.44 12.86 5.50
C ALA A 134 -9.35 11.85 6.66
N ARG A 135 -8.35 10.97 6.66
CA ARG A 135 -8.17 9.93 7.68
C ARG A 135 -7.33 10.41 8.86
N ARG A 136 -7.70 9.95 10.05
CA ARG A 136 -6.99 10.33 11.29
C ARG A 136 -5.54 9.83 11.30
N GLN A 137 -5.30 8.61 10.86
CA GLN A 137 -3.98 7.97 10.87
C GLN A 137 -3.73 7.08 9.65
N PRO A 138 -3.78 7.65 8.43
CA PRO A 138 -3.52 6.88 7.23
C PRO A 138 -2.08 6.37 7.20
N MET A 139 -1.83 5.31 6.45
CA MET A 139 -0.49 4.73 6.30
C MET A 139 -0.13 4.52 4.84
N GLN A 140 1.00 5.08 4.44
CA GLN A 140 1.60 4.86 3.13
C GLN A 140 2.87 4.03 3.31
N ILE A 141 2.91 2.85 2.73
CA ILE A 141 4.04 1.92 2.82
C ILE A 141 4.59 1.70 1.42
N ALA A 142 5.81 2.15 1.20
CA ALA A 142 6.55 1.89 -0.02
C ALA A 142 7.55 0.76 0.21
N ILE A 143 7.51 -0.25 -0.65
CA ILE A 143 8.45 -1.37 -0.63
C ILE A 143 9.22 -1.36 -1.95
N THR A 144 10.53 -1.49 -1.88
CA THR A 144 11.39 -1.35 -3.05
C THR A 144 12.69 -2.13 -2.90
N THR A 145 13.33 -2.41 -4.02
CA THR A 145 14.77 -2.67 -4.07
C THR A 145 15.53 -1.34 -4.06
N ALA A 146 16.85 -1.38 -3.89
CA ALA A 146 17.67 -0.18 -3.98
C ALA A 146 17.48 0.49 -5.35
N GLY A 147 17.05 1.74 -5.35
CA GLY A 147 16.98 2.59 -6.54
C GLY A 147 18.35 3.14 -6.92
N LEU A 148 18.55 3.41 -8.20
CA LEU A 148 19.81 3.97 -8.72
C LEU A 148 19.82 5.50 -8.70
N ASP A 149 18.65 6.14 -8.66
CA ASP A 149 18.52 7.60 -8.69
C ASP A 149 17.88 8.14 -7.41
N LEU A 150 18.64 8.93 -6.67
CA LEU A 150 18.20 9.52 -5.39
C LEU A 150 17.47 10.85 -5.57
N GLU A 151 17.69 11.58 -6.66
CA GLU A 151 17.15 12.94 -6.81
C GLU A 151 15.88 12.97 -7.66
N GLU A 152 15.82 12.20 -8.74
CA GLU A 152 14.71 12.23 -9.69
C GLU A 152 13.61 11.20 -9.40
N SER A 153 13.91 10.14 -8.64
CA SER A 153 12.92 9.11 -8.33
C SER A 153 12.09 9.43 -7.07
N ARG A 154 10.83 8.98 -7.03
CA ARG A 154 9.99 9.05 -5.82
C ARG A 154 10.59 8.29 -4.65
N CYS A 155 11.28 7.18 -4.94
CA CYS A 155 12.03 6.39 -3.96
C CYS A 155 13.15 7.23 -3.31
N GLY A 156 13.95 7.91 -4.11
CA GLY A 156 15.02 8.79 -3.63
C GLY A 156 14.49 9.95 -2.80
N GLN A 157 13.42 10.61 -3.24
CA GLN A 157 12.78 11.69 -2.49
C GLN A 157 12.29 11.22 -1.10
N MET A 158 11.65 10.05 -1.01
CA MET A 158 11.24 9.47 0.28
C MET A 158 12.43 9.11 1.16
N TYR A 159 13.50 8.55 0.57
CA TYR A 159 14.73 8.22 1.29
C TYR A 159 15.38 9.48 1.88
N LEU A 160 15.56 10.52 1.06
CA LEU A 160 16.15 11.79 1.50
C LEU A 160 15.33 12.47 2.60
N LEU A 161 13.99 12.44 2.50
CA LEU A 161 13.10 12.92 3.54
C LEU A 161 13.29 12.14 4.86
N GLY A 162 13.36 10.81 4.78
CA GLY A 162 13.61 9.96 5.96
C GLY A 162 14.94 10.30 6.63
N ARG A 163 16.00 10.46 5.85
CA ARG A 163 17.33 10.85 6.34
C ARG A 163 17.34 12.26 6.96
N ALA A 164 16.56 13.18 6.42
CA ALA A 164 16.44 14.52 7.00
C ALA A 164 15.75 14.48 8.38
N ILE A 165 14.68 13.68 8.52
CA ILE A 165 13.97 13.49 9.80
C ILE A 165 14.87 12.81 10.85
N GLU A 166 15.72 11.86 10.45
CA GLU A 166 16.66 11.16 11.34
C GLU A 166 17.73 12.12 11.91
N ARG A 167 18.13 13.10 11.13
CA ARG A 167 19.18 14.08 11.52
C ARG A 167 18.66 15.23 12.41
N GLY A 168 17.34 15.36 12.58
CA GLY A 168 16.69 16.41 13.38
C GLY A 168 16.58 17.69 12.63
#